data_ee9adeb3b3e349cfe0850e41a7d7ff50
#
_entry.id   ee9adeb3b3e349cfe0850e41a7d7ff50
#
_cell.length_a   1.000
_cell.length_b   1.000
_cell.length_c   1.000
_cell.angle_alpha   90.00
_cell.angle_beta   90.00
_cell.angle_gamma   90.00
#
_symmetry.space_group_name_H-M   'P 1'
#
loop_
_entity.id
_entity.type
_entity.pdbx_description
1 polymer ?
#
loop_
_entity_poly.entity_id
_entity_poly.type
_entity_poly.pdbx_seq_one_letter_code
_entity_poly.pdbx_strand_id
1 'polypeptide(L)'
;QFTSSTEGRIYRELGDALSGMVESFSFTSLAEKILSVEGGAAVQTLSDAGRAVLVRRALEELQENVHYYYRNRRSAAFCQMAAETIDELKSAGLSGQQLADLAKGCGAESGKLGELALIFQGYETLLARSGMDPADRLELAGARLEEALACGAVPGFLQEREVFIDEFDTFNAPKKRLLGAL
;
A
#
# COMPACT_ATOMS: atom_id res chain seq x y z
N GLN A 1 5.28 9.03 -14.94
CA GLN A 1 6.21 9.96 -15.66
C GLN A 1 7.67 9.50 -15.58
N PHE A 2 8.14 8.93 -14.46
CA PHE A 2 9.53 8.46 -14.32
C PHE A 2 9.85 7.27 -15.22
N THR A 3 8.94 6.29 -15.32
CA THR A 3 9.15 5.07 -16.12
C THR A 3 9.41 5.39 -17.59
N SER A 4 8.64 6.26 -18.20
CA SER A 4 8.83 6.65 -19.60
C SER A 4 10.14 7.44 -19.86
N SER A 5 10.60 8.19 -18.86
CA SER A 5 11.90 8.88 -18.93
C SER A 5 13.06 7.89 -18.84
N THR A 6 12.96 6.90 -17.94
CA THR A 6 13.96 5.83 -17.76
C THR A 6 14.02 4.94 -18.99
N GLU A 7 12.88 4.52 -19.52
CA GLU A 7 12.81 3.76 -20.79
C GLU A 7 13.45 4.52 -21.96
N GLY A 8 13.20 5.83 -22.07
CA GLY A 8 13.80 6.67 -23.08
C GLY A 8 15.33 6.82 -22.93
N ARG A 9 15.87 6.74 -21.70
CA ARG A 9 17.33 6.72 -21.45
C ARG A 9 17.91 5.36 -21.83
N ILE A 10 17.28 4.27 -21.38
CA ILE A 10 17.68 2.89 -21.72
C ILE A 10 17.73 2.72 -23.23
N TYR A 11 16.69 3.17 -23.94
CA TYR A 11 16.63 3.09 -25.40
C TYR A 11 17.78 3.84 -26.08
N ARG A 12 18.12 5.04 -25.61
CA ARG A 12 19.23 5.82 -26.16
C ARG A 12 20.60 5.20 -25.93
N GLU A 13 20.80 4.56 -24.77
CA GLU A 13 22.10 3.96 -24.42
C GLU A 13 22.29 2.58 -25.02
N LEU A 14 21.25 1.76 -25.06
CA LEU A 14 21.33 0.37 -25.49
C LEU A 14 20.95 0.15 -26.97
N GLY A 15 20.22 1.09 -27.57
CA GLY A 15 19.69 0.98 -28.92
C GLY A 15 18.56 -0.05 -29.06
N ASP A 16 18.02 -0.18 -30.28
CA ASP A 16 16.85 -1.02 -30.58
C ASP A 16 17.01 -2.50 -30.20
N ALA A 17 18.22 -3.04 -30.41
CA ALA A 17 18.46 -4.48 -30.26
C ALA A 17 18.43 -4.96 -28.80
N LEU A 18 18.89 -4.13 -27.86
CA LEU A 18 19.03 -4.51 -26.46
C LEU A 18 17.94 -3.89 -25.56
N SER A 19 17.34 -2.79 -25.97
CA SER A 19 16.29 -2.12 -25.19
C SER A 19 15.06 -3.01 -24.96
N GLY A 20 14.74 -3.91 -25.90
CA GLY A 20 13.66 -4.89 -25.78
C GLY A 20 13.93 -6.01 -24.75
N MET A 21 15.16 -6.12 -24.25
CA MET A 21 15.53 -7.07 -23.19
C MET A 21 15.37 -6.50 -21.78
N VAL A 22 15.11 -5.21 -21.66
CA VAL A 22 14.97 -4.48 -20.38
C VAL A 22 13.52 -4.11 -20.20
N GLU A 23 12.95 -4.48 -19.07
CA GLU A 23 11.62 -4.04 -18.63
C GLU A 23 11.77 -3.10 -17.42
N SER A 24 11.11 -1.95 -17.45
CA SER A 24 11.14 -0.96 -16.37
C SER A 24 9.81 -0.96 -15.62
N PHE A 25 9.88 -1.07 -14.30
CA PHE A 25 8.70 -1.09 -13.44
C PHE A 25 8.79 -0.05 -12.32
N SER A 26 7.68 0.63 -12.06
CA SER A 26 7.43 1.21 -10.74
C SER A 26 7.01 0.10 -9.78
N PHE A 27 7.06 0.34 -8.46
CA PHE A 27 6.53 -0.64 -7.49
C PHE A 27 5.07 -1.00 -7.74
N THR A 28 4.26 -0.02 -8.14
CA THR A 28 2.85 -0.24 -8.47
C THR A 28 2.71 -1.13 -9.70
N SER A 29 3.42 -0.82 -10.80
CA SER A 29 3.33 -1.63 -12.02
C SER A 29 3.93 -3.03 -11.85
N LEU A 30 4.96 -3.19 -11.02
CA LEU A 30 5.51 -4.49 -10.66
C LEU A 30 4.48 -5.32 -9.85
N ALA A 31 3.83 -4.71 -8.87
CA ALA A 31 2.76 -5.36 -8.12
C ALA A 31 1.61 -5.82 -9.03
N GLU A 32 1.18 -4.96 -9.97
CA GLU A 32 0.16 -5.33 -10.97
C GLU A 32 0.61 -6.52 -11.84
N LYS A 33 1.86 -6.52 -12.26
CA LYS A 33 2.43 -7.61 -13.06
C LYS A 33 2.42 -8.92 -12.28
N ILE A 34 2.90 -8.92 -11.02
CA ILE A 34 2.89 -10.09 -10.15
C ILE A 34 1.47 -10.60 -9.96
N LEU A 35 0.53 -9.73 -9.56
CA LEU A 35 -0.86 -10.10 -9.31
C LEU A 35 -1.58 -10.59 -10.56
N SER A 36 -1.19 -10.14 -11.74
CA SER A 36 -1.74 -10.64 -13.00
C SER A 36 -1.32 -12.07 -13.32
N VAL A 37 -0.14 -12.47 -12.87
CA VAL A 37 0.43 -13.81 -13.11
C VAL A 37 0.07 -14.76 -11.96
N GLU A 38 0.27 -14.33 -10.72
CA GLU A 38 0.12 -15.16 -9.51
C GLU A 38 -1.28 -15.07 -8.89
N GLY A 39 -2.15 -14.25 -9.45
CA GLY A 39 -3.53 -14.08 -8.94
C GLY A 39 -3.67 -12.93 -7.96
N GLY A 40 -4.89 -12.36 -7.91
CA GLY A 40 -5.24 -11.21 -7.08
C GLY A 40 -5.50 -9.91 -7.87
N ALA A 41 -5.27 -9.91 -9.19
CA ALA A 41 -5.51 -8.74 -10.04
C ALA A 41 -6.98 -8.25 -10.05
N ALA A 42 -7.93 -9.15 -9.80
CA ALA A 42 -9.37 -8.84 -9.83
C ALA A 42 -9.84 -7.95 -8.66
N VAL A 43 -9.05 -7.83 -7.58
CA VAL A 43 -9.42 -6.99 -6.43
C VAL A 43 -9.22 -5.53 -6.78
N GLN A 44 -10.30 -4.76 -6.72
CA GLN A 44 -10.28 -3.35 -7.07
C GLN A 44 -9.57 -2.50 -6.03
N THR A 45 -8.65 -1.65 -6.46
CA THR A 45 -8.00 -0.66 -5.60
C THR A 45 -8.91 0.57 -5.47
N LEU A 46 -9.14 1.01 -4.24
CA LEU A 46 -9.93 2.20 -3.96
C LEU A 46 -9.17 3.48 -4.31
N SER A 47 -9.88 4.44 -4.87
CA SER A 47 -9.37 5.80 -5.06
C SER A 47 -9.28 6.56 -3.73
N ASP A 48 -8.54 7.66 -3.71
CA ASP A 48 -8.42 8.54 -2.53
C ASP A 48 -9.80 9.00 -2.01
N ALA A 49 -10.70 9.36 -2.93
CA ALA A 49 -12.07 9.71 -2.58
C ALA A 49 -12.83 8.53 -1.95
N GLY A 50 -12.66 7.32 -2.49
CA GLY A 50 -13.25 6.10 -1.93
C GLY A 50 -12.74 5.82 -0.52
N ARG A 51 -11.44 5.98 -0.28
CA ARG A 51 -10.80 5.82 1.03
C ARG A 51 -11.34 6.85 2.04
N ALA A 52 -11.46 8.12 1.65
CA ALA A 52 -12.04 9.16 2.49
C ALA A 52 -13.51 8.88 2.86
N VAL A 53 -14.30 8.30 1.95
CA VAL A 53 -15.66 7.86 2.23
C VAL A 53 -15.70 6.73 3.25
N LEU A 54 -14.77 5.77 3.19
CA LEU A 54 -14.67 4.70 4.21
C LEU A 54 -14.31 5.26 5.59
N VAL A 55 -13.37 6.21 5.67
CA VAL A 55 -13.05 6.89 6.94
C VAL A 55 -14.28 7.58 7.52
N ARG A 56 -15.03 8.31 6.69
CA ARG A 56 -16.28 8.95 7.13
C ARG A 56 -17.28 7.93 7.68
N ARG A 57 -17.44 6.81 6.98
CA ARG A 57 -18.33 5.74 7.41
C ARG A 57 -17.87 5.10 8.72
N ALA A 58 -16.57 4.84 8.87
CA ALA A 58 -16.00 4.36 10.13
C ALA A 58 -16.30 5.31 11.30
N LEU A 59 -16.15 6.62 11.09
CA LEU A 59 -16.51 7.63 12.09
C LEU A 59 -18.00 7.63 12.42
N GLU A 60 -18.88 7.41 11.46
CA GLU A 60 -20.33 7.32 11.68
C GLU A 60 -20.70 6.05 12.47
N GLU A 61 -20.05 4.91 12.21
CA GLU A 61 -20.27 3.66 12.94
C GLU A 61 -19.67 3.70 14.36
N LEU A 62 -18.60 4.45 14.60
CA LEU A 62 -17.89 4.57 15.88
C LEU A 62 -18.35 5.74 16.75
N GLN A 63 -19.49 6.37 16.45
CA GLN A 63 -19.92 7.63 17.07
C GLN A 63 -19.88 7.65 18.60
N GLU A 64 -20.11 6.52 19.25
CA GLU A 64 -20.13 6.40 20.73
C GLU A 64 -18.72 6.28 21.33
N ASN A 65 -17.73 5.92 20.55
CA ASN A 65 -16.37 5.63 20.99
C ASN A 65 -15.35 6.67 20.52
N VAL A 66 -15.74 7.60 19.66
CA VAL A 66 -14.87 8.63 19.09
C VAL A 66 -15.43 10.01 19.40
N HIS A 67 -14.74 10.78 20.26
CA HIS A 67 -15.20 12.10 20.74
C HIS A 67 -14.41 13.24 20.11
N TYR A 68 -13.07 13.14 20.02
CA TYR A 68 -12.20 14.18 19.47
C TYR A 68 -12.43 14.37 17.98
N TYR A 69 -12.48 13.27 17.23
CA TYR A 69 -12.54 13.32 15.77
C TYR A 69 -13.97 13.28 15.22
N TYR A 70 -14.94 12.84 15.97
CA TYR A 70 -16.32 12.68 15.51
C TYR A 70 -16.94 13.99 14.97
N ARG A 71 -16.61 15.13 15.54
CA ARG A 71 -17.09 16.44 15.08
C ARG A 71 -16.68 16.75 13.64
N ASN A 72 -15.56 16.21 13.21
CA ASN A 72 -14.96 16.44 11.89
C ASN A 72 -15.45 15.45 10.82
N ARG A 73 -16.31 14.49 11.16
CA ARG A 73 -16.79 13.43 10.24
C ARG A 73 -17.43 13.93 8.95
N ARG A 74 -17.96 15.16 8.93
CA ARG A 74 -18.54 15.81 7.76
C ARG A 74 -17.53 16.62 6.93
N SER A 75 -16.34 16.81 7.43
CA SER A 75 -15.26 17.50 6.70
C SER A 75 -14.59 16.55 5.75
N ALA A 76 -14.75 16.78 4.45
CA ALA A 76 -14.07 15.98 3.41
C ALA A 76 -12.56 16.06 3.55
N ALA A 77 -12.02 17.26 3.85
CA ALA A 77 -10.59 17.46 4.06
C ALA A 77 -10.06 16.65 5.25
N PHE A 78 -10.82 16.59 6.36
CA PHE A 78 -10.45 15.77 7.51
C PHE A 78 -10.44 14.27 7.16
N CYS A 79 -11.48 13.78 6.49
CA CYS A 79 -11.57 12.37 6.11
C CYS A 79 -10.45 11.99 5.15
N GLN A 80 -10.08 12.87 4.23
CA GLN A 80 -8.95 12.66 3.33
C GLN A 80 -7.63 12.63 4.11
N MET A 81 -7.36 13.61 4.97
CA MET A 81 -6.16 13.64 5.81
C MET A 81 -6.06 12.39 6.71
N ALA A 82 -7.15 11.93 7.29
CA ALA A 82 -7.17 10.73 8.10
C ALA A 82 -6.89 9.46 7.26
N ALA A 83 -7.40 9.39 6.03
CA ALA A 83 -7.08 8.30 5.11
C ALA A 83 -5.60 8.30 4.71
N GLU A 84 -5.01 9.47 4.45
CA GLU A 84 -3.58 9.65 4.19
C GLU A 84 -2.74 9.24 5.40
N THR A 85 -3.13 9.63 6.61
CA THR A 85 -2.45 9.21 7.85
C THR A 85 -2.49 7.69 8.05
N ILE A 86 -3.63 7.05 7.77
CA ILE A 86 -3.75 5.59 7.82
C ILE A 86 -2.81 4.94 6.79
N ASP A 87 -2.73 5.49 5.59
CA ASP A 87 -1.82 4.99 4.54
C ASP A 87 -0.34 5.10 4.97
N GLU A 88 0.05 6.21 5.60
CA GLU A 88 1.39 6.38 6.18
C GLU A 88 1.68 5.34 7.28
N LEU A 89 0.72 5.09 8.18
CA LEU A 89 0.86 4.09 9.23
C LEU A 89 1.00 2.67 8.65
N LYS A 90 0.18 2.30 7.67
CA LYS A 90 0.29 1.03 6.94
C LYS A 90 1.63 0.93 6.21
N SER A 91 2.06 1.99 5.57
CA SER A 91 3.37 2.06 4.90
C SER A 91 4.55 1.91 5.87
N ALA A 92 4.37 2.30 7.13
CA ALA A 92 5.32 2.04 8.21
C ALA A 92 5.22 0.61 8.78
N GLY A 93 4.26 -0.20 8.33
CA GLY A 93 4.03 -1.57 8.80
C GLY A 93 3.20 -1.66 10.09
N LEU A 94 2.45 -0.60 10.43
CA LEU A 94 1.57 -0.56 11.60
C LEU A 94 0.13 -0.92 11.21
N SER A 95 -0.50 -1.75 12.03
CA SER A 95 -1.94 -2.03 12.00
C SER A 95 -2.68 -1.15 13.01
N GLY A 96 -4.02 -1.05 12.86
CA GLY A 96 -4.85 -0.35 13.84
C GLY A 96 -4.74 -0.94 15.25
N GLN A 97 -4.54 -2.25 15.39
CA GLN A 97 -4.34 -2.89 16.70
C GLN A 97 -3.00 -2.50 17.34
N GLN A 98 -1.92 -2.50 16.56
CA GLN A 98 -0.60 -2.08 17.05
C GLN A 98 -0.59 -0.61 17.45
N LEU A 99 -1.28 0.25 16.69
CA LEU A 99 -1.45 1.65 17.06
C LEU A 99 -2.24 1.81 18.37
N ALA A 100 -3.28 1.00 18.61
CA ALA A 100 -4.02 1.00 19.88
C ALA A 100 -3.14 0.59 21.07
N ASP A 101 -2.25 -0.38 20.87
CA ASP A 101 -1.33 -0.82 21.92
C ASP A 101 -0.26 0.25 22.21
N LEU A 102 0.27 0.91 21.20
CA LEU A 102 1.18 2.04 21.37
C LEU A 102 0.50 3.23 22.07
N ALA A 103 -0.75 3.51 21.76
CA ALA A 103 -1.52 4.60 22.37
C ALA A 103 -1.60 4.47 23.90
N LYS A 104 -1.66 3.26 24.45
CA LYS A 104 -1.73 3.02 25.89
C LYS A 104 -0.52 3.58 26.66
N GLY A 105 0.64 3.69 26.00
CA GLY A 105 1.87 4.23 26.57
C GLY A 105 2.09 5.73 26.37
N CYS A 106 1.20 6.44 25.66
CA CYS A 106 1.44 7.83 25.23
C CYS A 106 0.93 8.93 26.17
N GLY A 107 0.62 8.62 27.42
CA GLY A 107 0.24 9.62 28.43
C GLY A 107 -0.93 10.52 28.01
N ALA A 108 -0.72 11.82 27.94
CA ALA A 108 -1.77 12.81 27.62
C ALA A 108 -2.37 12.67 26.20
N GLU A 109 -1.61 12.14 25.25
CA GLU A 109 -2.08 11.94 23.85
C GLU A 109 -2.76 10.58 23.64
N SER A 110 -2.80 9.73 24.67
CA SER A 110 -3.38 8.37 24.63
C SER A 110 -4.81 8.37 24.08
N GLY A 111 -5.64 9.35 24.49
CA GLY A 111 -7.03 9.44 24.03
C GLY A 111 -7.15 9.69 22.53
N LYS A 112 -6.40 10.64 21.99
CA LYS A 112 -6.43 10.97 20.55
C LYS A 112 -5.87 9.84 19.69
N LEU A 113 -4.74 9.25 20.10
CA LEU A 113 -4.14 8.12 19.39
C LEU A 113 -5.03 6.88 19.48
N GLY A 114 -5.68 6.64 20.63
CA GLY A 114 -6.64 5.57 20.79
C GLY A 114 -7.85 5.71 19.86
N GLU A 115 -8.41 6.93 19.73
CA GLU A 115 -9.50 7.18 18.77
C GLU A 115 -9.02 7.03 17.31
N LEU A 116 -7.81 7.48 16.97
CA LEU A 116 -7.24 7.26 15.63
C LEU A 116 -7.07 5.75 15.35
N ALA A 117 -6.64 4.98 16.33
CA ALA A 117 -6.54 3.53 16.20
C ALA A 117 -7.91 2.86 15.97
N LEU A 118 -8.97 3.32 16.67
CA LEU A 118 -10.33 2.85 16.42
C LEU A 118 -10.82 3.19 15.01
N ILE A 119 -10.56 4.42 14.56
CA ILE A 119 -10.91 4.84 13.18
C ILE A 119 -10.17 3.96 12.17
N PHE A 120 -8.90 3.69 12.41
CA PHE A 120 -8.08 2.84 11.54
C PHE A 120 -8.65 1.40 11.48
N GLN A 121 -8.98 0.78 12.61
CA GLN A 121 -9.59 -0.56 12.67
C GLN A 121 -10.95 -0.60 11.97
N GLY A 122 -11.78 0.43 12.18
CA GLY A 122 -13.06 0.59 11.49
C GLY A 122 -12.89 0.72 9.97
N TYR A 123 -11.91 1.51 9.54
CA TYR A 123 -11.54 1.65 8.14
C TYR A 123 -11.11 0.29 7.54
N GLU A 124 -10.20 -0.45 8.20
CA GLU A 124 -9.74 -1.77 7.73
C GLU A 124 -10.92 -2.75 7.59
N THR A 125 -11.85 -2.75 8.55
CA THR A 125 -13.04 -3.61 8.52
C THR A 125 -13.94 -3.30 7.32
N LEU A 126 -14.12 -2.02 6.99
CA LEU A 126 -14.90 -1.58 5.83
C LEU A 126 -14.16 -1.83 4.52
N LEU A 127 -12.84 -1.60 4.51
CA LEU A 127 -11.99 -1.84 3.35
C LEU A 127 -12.03 -3.31 2.91
N ALA A 128 -11.94 -4.25 3.84
CA ALA A 128 -11.99 -5.69 3.55
C ALA A 128 -13.26 -6.13 2.81
N ARG A 129 -14.33 -5.33 2.87
CA ARG A 129 -15.61 -5.58 2.16
C ARG A 129 -15.74 -4.80 0.86
N SER A 130 -14.93 -3.78 0.67
CA SER A 130 -15.09 -2.79 -0.41
C SER A 130 -14.01 -2.89 -1.48
N GLY A 131 -12.88 -3.48 -1.15
CA GLY A 131 -11.72 -3.58 -2.03
C GLY A 131 -10.42 -3.56 -1.27
N MET A 132 -9.42 -2.91 -1.83
CA MET A 132 -8.05 -2.87 -1.32
C MET A 132 -7.49 -1.46 -1.45
N ASP A 133 -6.62 -1.04 -0.57
CA ASP A 133 -5.85 0.18 -0.76
C ASP A 133 -4.48 -0.10 -1.42
N PRO A 134 -3.74 0.94 -1.85
CA PRO A 134 -2.47 0.75 -2.54
C PRO A 134 -1.39 0.05 -1.70
N ALA A 135 -1.38 0.24 -0.37
CA ALA A 135 -0.42 -0.41 0.52
C ALA A 135 -0.70 -1.91 0.61
N ASP A 136 -1.97 -2.30 0.80
CA ASP A 136 -2.39 -3.70 0.83
C ASP A 136 -2.11 -4.41 -0.50
N ARG A 137 -2.22 -3.68 -1.61
CA ARG A 137 -1.94 -4.24 -2.94
C ARG A 137 -0.47 -4.61 -3.11
N LEU A 138 0.44 -3.77 -2.62
CA LEU A 138 1.88 -4.09 -2.58
C LEU A 138 2.18 -5.27 -1.66
N GLU A 139 1.55 -5.31 -0.47
CA GLU A 139 1.67 -6.43 0.47
C GLU A 139 1.17 -7.75 -0.15
N LEU A 140 0.02 -7.72 -0.82
CA LEU A 140 -0.51 -8.89 -1.50
C LEU A 140 0.43 -9.38 -2.59
N ALA A 141 0.98 -8.47 -3.40
CA ALA A 141 1.93 -8.83 -4.45
C ALA A 141 3.20 -9.48 -3.87
N GLY A 142 3.74 -8.93 -2.78
CA GLY A 142 4.87 -9.53 -2.07
C GLY A 142 4.55 -10.93 -1.54
N ALA A 143 3.39 -11.10 -0.90
CA ALA A 143 2.95 -12.39 -0.37
C ALA A 143 2.76 -13.44 -1.49
N ARG A 144 2.18 -13.07 -2.63
CA ARG A 144 2.00 -13.96 -3.78
C ARG A 144 3.33 -14.37 -4.40
N LEU A 145 4.27 -13.45 -4.51
CA LEU A 145 5.60 -13.75 -5.01
C LEU A 145 6.35 -14.70 -4.06
N GLU A 146 6.34 -14.45 -2.76
CA GLU A 146 6.91 -15.33 -1.73
C GLU A 146 6.31 -16.74 -1.80
N GLU A 147 4.99 -16.85 -1.94
CA GLU A 147 4.28 -18.12 -2.05
C GLU A 147 4.69 -18.90 -3.31
N ALA A 148 4.75 -18.23 -4.46
CA ALA A 148 5.18 -18.83 -5.72
C ALA A 148 6.62 -19.36 -5.62
N LEU A 149 7.54 -18.56 -5.09
CA LEU A 149 8.94 -18.95 -4.93
C LEU A 149 9.13 -20.09 -3.92
N ALA A 150 8.38 -20.11 -2.83
CA ALA A 150 8.38 -21.20 -1.86
C ALA A 150 7.92 -22.54 -2.48
N CYS A 151 7.04 -22.48 -3.48
CA CYS A 151 6.60 -23.65 -4.26
C CYS A 151 7.57 -24.00 -5.42
N GLY A 152 8.67 -23.25 -5.57
CA GLY A 152 9.62 -23.43 -6.68
C GLY A 152 9.10 -22.90 -8.04
N ALA A 153 8.00 -22.14 -8.03
CA ALA A 153 7.41 -21.54 -9.22
C ALA A 153 7.90 -20.09 -9.39
N VAL A 154 9.03 -19.93 -10.07
CA VAL A 154 9.53 -18.58 -10.40
C VAL A 154 8.68 -18.01 -11.53
N PRO A 155 8.03 -16.82 -11.35
CA PRO A 155 7.26 -16.17 -12.41
C PRO A 155 8.09 -15.98 -13.69
N GLY A 156 7.53 -16.29 -14.86
CA GLY A 156 8.26 -16.29 -16.12
C GLY A 156 8.97 -14.98 -16.46
N PHE A 157 8.42 -13.85 -16.04
CA PHE A 157 9.03 -12.54 -16.27
C PHE A 157 10.24 -12.25 -15.36
N LEU A 158 10.47 -13.06 -14.31
CA LEU A 158 11.64 -13.01 -13.42
C LEU A 158 12.68 -14.09 -13.73
N GLN A 159 12.35 -15.08 -14.56
CA GLN A 159 13.27 -16.16 -14.91
C GLN A 159 14.45 -15.62 -15.71
N GLU A 160 15.66 -15.99 -15.28
CA GLU A 160 16.93 -15.59 -15.95
C GLU A 160 17.07 -14.06 -16.10
N ARG A 161 16.56 -13.28 -15.12
CA ARG A 161 16.64 -11.83 -15.11
C ARG A 161 17.51 -11.33 -13.96
N GLU A 162 18.22 -10.26 -14.20
CA GLU A 162 18.88 -9.45 -13.18
C GLU A 162 17.99 -8.28 -12.84
N VAL A 163 17.85 -7.98 -11.54
CA VAL A 163 17.03 -6.89 -11.03
C VAL A 163 17.92 -5.72 -10.63
N PHE A 164 17.69 -4.56 -11.20
CA PHE A 164 18.37 -3.32 -10.85
C PHE A 164 17.36 -2.36 -10.20
N ILE A 165 17.77 -1.75 -9.09
CA ILE A 165 16.95 -0.79 -8.34
C ILE A 165 17.62 0.56 -8.42
N ASP A 166 16.94 1.54 -9.00
CA ASP A 166 17.50 2.87 -9.23
C ASP A 166 16.51 3.98 -8.83
N GLU A 167 17.04 5.15 -8.47
CA GLU A 167 16.29 6.36 -8.13
C GLU A 167 15.32 6.26 -6.94
N PHE A 168 15.63 5.41 -5.93
CA PHE A 168 14.85 5.32 -4.69
C PHE A 168 15.67 5.73 -3.48
N ASP A 169 15.25 6.78 -2.79
CA ASP A 169 15.89 7.25 -1.55
C ASP A 169 15.48 6.42 -0.33
N THR A 170 14.23 5.95 -0.31
CA THR A 170 13.66 5.22 0.84
C THR A 170 12.71 4.11 0.42
N PHE A 171 12.66 3.07 1.24
CA PHE A 171 11.72 1.96 1.08
C PHE A 171 10.86 1.82 2.33
N ASN A 172 9.55 1.88 2.16
CA ASN A 172 8.57 1.54 3.18
C ASN A 172 8.44 0.02 3.37
N ALA A 173 7.72 -0.43 4.40
CA ALA A 173 7.60 -1.85 4.75
C ALA A 173 7.10 -2.72 3.58
N PRO A 174 6.00 -2.39 2.87
CA PRO A 174 5.54 -3.18 1.72
C PRO A 174 6.57 -3.28 0.59
N LYS A 175 7.29 -2.18 0.29
CA LYS A 175 8.34 -2.19 -0.74
C LYS A 175 9.52 -3.08 -0.33
N LYS A 176 9.94 -3.00 0.94
CA LYS A 176 11.02 -3.86 1.47
C LYS A 176 10.66 -5.33 1.38
N ARG A 177 9.42 -5.69 1.70
CA ARG A 177 8.94 -7.06 1.58
C ARG A 177 9.02 -7.54 0.12
N LEU A 178 8.48 -6.74 -0.80
CA LEU A 178 8.51 -7.07 -2.22
C LEU A 178 9.94 -7.23 -2.77
N LEU A 179 10.86 -6.34 -2.37
CA LEU A 179 12.27 -6.44 -2.75
C LEU A 179 12.98 -7.64 -2.14
N GLY A 180 12.59 -8.03 -0.91
CA GLY A 180 13.16 -9.22 -0.25
C GLY A 180 12.72 -10.52 -0.90
N ALA A 181 11.64 -10.50 -1.67
CA ALA A 181 11.14 -11.65 -2.42
C ALA A 181 11.67 -11.72 -3.87
N LEU A 182 12.29 -10.67 -4.42
CA LEU A 182 12.92 -10.65 -5.75
C LEU A 182 14.33 -11.22 -5.70
#